data_8625be5b6e8db64add5a2b65a32f769d
#
_entry.id   8625be5b6e8db64add5a2b65a32f769d
#
_cell.length_a   1.000
_cell.length_b   1.000
_cell.length_c   1.000
_cell.angle_alpha   90.00
_cell.angle_beta   90.00
_cell.angle_gamma   90.00
#
_symmetry.space_group_name_H-M   'P 1'
#
loop_
_entity.id
_entity.type
_entity.pdbx_description
1 polymer ?
#
loop_
_entity_poly.entity_id
_entity_poly.type
_entity_poly.pdbx_seq_one_letter_code
_entity_poly.pdbx_strand_id
1 'polypeptide(L)'
;VAGVEFGADGTRRAYHIIPTKPSDEFASYAAPIRVDAADVIHLFNPMGAGQVRGVSWLASVLLTLKDLDELTDALLVGQKVAALVAGFVTDQNSTGSLPFDGDQTGSILQSGLEPGTLQVLPAGYDVKFLAPQQAAGAIDFAKLTLRQIAAGLGVPQYLLDGDMSSANYSSLRASLVAFRQRLERIQFNIIAPLLLDVVWRRVLVAAAIRGEVDLGDDVEGALAVEW
;
A
#
# COMPACT_ATOMS: atom_id res chain seq x y z
N VAL A 1 -28.28 -6.24 -7.63
CA VAL A 1 -27.56 -5.62 -6.51
C VAL A 1 -26.13 -5.35 -6.93
N ALA A 2 -25.64 -4.14 -6.74
CA ALA A 2 -24.25 -3.74 -7.07
C ALA A 2 -23.80 -4.06 -8.51
N GLY A 3 -24.71 -3.90 -9.51
CA GLY A 3 -24.46 -4.20 -10.91
C GLY A 3 -24.49 -5.69 -11.27
N VAL A 4 -24.91 -6.56 -10.37
CA VAL A 4 -25.11 -8.00 -10.61
C VAL A 4 -26.59 -8.32 -10.56
N GLU A 5 -27.07 -8.99 -11.61
CA GLU A 5 -28.45 -9.48 -11.74
C GLU A 5 -28.51 -10.93 -11.25
N PHE A 6 -29.47 -11.24 -10.39
CA PHE A 6 -29.67 -12.57 -9.84
C PHE A 6 -31.01 -13.17 -10.33
N GLY A 7 -31.02 -14.47 -10.55
CA GLY A 7 -32.22 -15.23 -10.76
C GLY A 7 -33.04 -15.43 -9.48
N ALA A 8 -34.24 -15.95 -9.61
CA ALA A 8 -35.08 -16.31 -8.46
C ALA A 8 -34.45 -17.44 -7.61
N ASP A 9 -33.58 -18.21 -8.19
CA ASP A 9 -32.78 -19.29 -7.60
C ASP A 9 -31.50 -18.81 -6.91
N GLY A 10 -31.21 -17.50 -6.93
CA GLY A 10 -30.00 -16.90 -6.38
C GLY A 10 -28.75 -17.04 -7.25
N THR A 11 -28.87 -17.60 -8.45
CA THR A 11 -27.76 -17.68 -9.41
C THR A 11 -27.52 -16.33 -10.07
N ARG A 12 -26.26 -16.04 -10.42
CA ARG A 12 -25.89 -14.83 -11.17
C ARG A 12 -26.30 -14.99 -12.63
N ARG A 13 -27.14 -14.10 -13.15
CA ARG A 13 -27.63 -14.13 -14.53
C ARG A 13 -26.86 -13.18 -15.44
N ALA A 14 -26.56 -11.98 -14.96
CA ALA A 14 -25.88 -10.98 -15.78
C ALA A 14 -25.14 -9.95 -14.95
N TYR A 15 -24.25 -9.23 -15.61
CA TYR A 15 -23.52 -8.10 -15.07
C TYR A 15 -23.86 -6.84 -15.87
N HIS A 16 -24.12 -5.75 -15.18
CA HIS A 16 -24.31 -4.43 -15.76
C HIS A 16 -23.00 -3.64 -15.67
N ILE A 17 -22.34 -3.49 -16.81
CA ILE A 17 -21.02 -2.87 -16.92
C ILE A 17 -21.17 -1.47 -17.46
N ILE A 18 -20.63 -0.49 -16.75
CA ILE A 18 -20.56 0.90 -17.19
C ILE A 18 -19.41 1.00 -18.21
N PRO A 19 -19.65 1.46 -19.45
CA PRO A 19 -18.65 1.49 -20.52
C PRO A 19 -17.52 2.50 -20.30
N THR A 20 -17.74 3.50 -19.43
CA THR A 20 -16.77 4.54 -19.09
C THR A 20 -16.30 4.39 -17.65
N LYS A 21 -15.02 4.67 -17.40
CA LYS A 21 -14.47 4.67 -16.03
C LYS A 21 -15.05 5.84 -15.24
N PRO A 22 -15.44 5.66 -13.96
CA PRO A 22 -15.93 6.74 -13.11
C PRO A 22 -14.93 7.88 -12.89
N SER A 23 -13.63 7.60 -13.13
CA SER A 23 -12.51 8.56 -12.97
C SER A 23 -12.21 9.34 -14.24
N ASP A 24 -12.89 9.08 -15.36
CA ASP A 24 -12.69 9.83 -16.59
C ASP A 24 -13.29 11.23 -16.44
N GLU A 25 -12.51 12.27 -16.77
CA GLU A 25 -12.88 13.68 -16.65
C GLU A 25 -14.15 14.04 -17.44
N PHE A 26 -14.46 13.23 -18.47
CA PHE A 26 -15.67 13.30 -19.27
C PHE A 26 -16.46 11.98 -19.16
N ALA A 27 -16.92 11.64 -17.96
CA ALA A 27 -17.76 10.47 -17.76
C ALA A 27 -19.00 10.54 -18.64
N SER A 28 -19.10 9.63 -19.61
CA SER A 28 -20.32 9.47 -20.38
C SER A 28 -21.39 8.83 -19.52
N TYR A 29 -22.57 9.44 -19.44
CA TYR A 29 -23.75 8.86 -18.80
C TYR A 29 -24.41 7.79 -19.67
N ALA A 30 -23.63 7.01 -20.43
CA ALA A 30 -24.14 5.91 -21.21
C ALA A 30 -24.81 4.85 -20.31
N ALA A 31 -25.89 4.28 -20.78
CA ALA A 31 -26.58 3.22 -20.06
C ALA A 31 -25.63 2.02 -19.86
N PRO A 32 -25.70 1.34 -18.70
CA PRO A 32 -24.90 0.14 -18.47
C PRO A 32 -25.17 -0.93 -19.51
N ILE A 33 -24.14 -1.57 -19.99
CA ILE A 33 -24.24 -2.72 -20.91
C ILE A 33 -24.50 -3.97 -20.08
N ARG A 34 -25.56 -4.71 -20.43
CA ARG A 34 -25.87 -6.00 -19.83
C ARG A 34 -25.04 -7.08 -20.51
N VAL A 35 -24.19 -7.77 -19.74
CA VAL A 35 -23.36 -8.90 -20.18
C VAL A 35 -23.82 -10.16 -19.45
N ASP A 36 -23.99 -11.26 -20.17
CA ASP A 36 -24.39 -12.54 -19.55
C ASP A 36 -23.34 -13.02 -18.56
N ALA A 37 -23.78 -13.63 -17.46
CA ALA A 37 -22.87 -14.13 -16.43
C ALA A 37 -21.93 -15.23 -16.96
N ALA A 38 -22.35 -15.98 -17.97
CA ALA A 38 -21.52 -16.97 -18.63
C ALA A 38 -20.30 -16.36 -19.33
N ASP A 39 -20.37 -15.09 -19.73
CA ASP A 39 -19.29 -14.38 -20.43
C ASP A 39 -18.40 -13.54 -19.50
N VAL A 40 -18.64 -13.59 -18.18
CA VAL A 40 -17.90 -12.80 -17.21
C VAL A 40 -17.17 -13.70 -16.21
N ILE A 41 -15.87 -13.58 -16.15
CA ILE A 41 -15.07 -14.19 -15.10
C ILE A 41 -15.04 -13.22 -13.91
N HIS A 42 -15.82 -13.55 -12.87
CA HIS A 42 -15.87 -12.73 -11.65
C HIS A 42 -14.98 -13.32 -10.56
N LEU A 43 -13.72 -12.90 -10.56
CA LEU A 43 -12.71 -13.37 -9.62
C LEU A 43 -12.71 -12.49 -8.35
N PHE A 44 -13.02 -13.07 -7.20
CA PHE A 44 -12.87 -12.43 -5.89
C PHE A 44 -12.80 -13.48 -4.78
N ASN A 45 -12.22 -13.09 -3.63
CA ASN A 45 -12.18 -13.93 -2.44
C ASN A 45 -13.39 -13.62 -1.55
N PRO A 46 -14.38 -14.52 -1.42
CA PRO A 46 -15.52 -14.31 -0.54
C PRO A 46 -15.10 -14.42 0.92
N MET A 47 -15.44 -13.42 1.72
CA MET A 47 -15.18 -13.39 3.16
C MET A 47 -16.39 -13.84 3.99
N GLY A 48 -17.58 -13.89 3.38
CA GLY A 48 -18.82 -14.25 4.04
C GLY A 48 -19.92 -14.71 3.06
N ALA A 49 -20.92 -15.39 3.60
CA ALA A 49 -22.07 -15.84 2.83
C ALA A 49 -22.87 -14.64 2.26
N GLY A 50 -23.33 -14.77 1.01
CA GLY A 50 -24.10 -13.72 0.34
C GLY A 50 -23.30 -12.53 -0.18
N GLN A 51 -21.98 -12.56 -0.07
CA GLN A 51 -21.12 -11.51 -0.62
C GLN A 51 -21.15 -11.51 -2.15
N VAL A 52 -21.48 -10.35 -2.73
CA VAL A 52 -21.64 -10.18 -4.18
C VAL A 52 -20.36 -9.71 -4.84
N ARG A 53 -19.55 -8.92 -4.14
CA ARG A 53 -18.28 -8.36 -4.64
C ARG A 53 -17.16 -8.56 -3.64
N GLY A 54 -15.95 -8.67 -4.15
CA GLY A 54 -14.74 -8.73 -3.32
C GLY A 54 -14.48 -7.42 -2.58
N VAL A 55 -13.79 -7.54 -1.46
CA VAL A 55 -13.21 -6.41 -0.72
C VAL A 55 -11.73 -6.38 -1.07
N SER A 56 -11.19 -5.20 -1.31
CA SER A 56 -9.76 -5.04 -1.57
C SER A 56 -8.94 -5.52 -0.38
N TRP A 57 -7.86 -6.23 -0.61
CA TRP A 57 -6.92 -6.62 0.47
C TRP A 57 -6.29 -5.41 1.16
N LEU A 58 -6.22 -4.27 0.45
CA LEU A 58 -5.74 -3.01 1.02
C LEU A 58 -6.74 -2.36 1.97
N ALA A 59 -8.02 -2.76 1.97
CA ALA A 59 -9.05 -2.11 2.76
C ALA A 59 -8.74 -2.09 4.27
N SER A 60 -8.10 -3.16 4.78
CA SER A 60 -7.72 -3.26 6.20
C SER A 60 -6.55 -2.37 6.61
N VAL A 61 -5.73 -1.92 5.65
CA VAL A 61 -4.48 -1.20 5.92
C VAL A 61 -4.41 0.19 5.28
N LEU A 62 -5.43 0.56 4.52
CA LEU A 62 -5.42 1.82 3.75
C LEU A 62 -5.22 3.06 4.62
N LEU A 63 -5.91 3.12 5.78
CA LEU A 63 -5.76 4.24 6.71
C LEU A 63 -4.37 4.26 7.35
N THR A 64 -3.87 3.10 7.76
CA THR A 64 -2.53 2.98 8.36
C THR A 64 -1.42 3.32 7.35
N LEU A 65 -1.62 3.00 6.06
CA LEU A 65 -0.70 3.40 4.99
C LEU A 65 -0.68 4.93 4.83
N LYS A 66 -1.85 5.56 4.87
CA LYS A 66 -1.97 7.02 4.80
C LYS A 66 -1.29 7.68 6.01
N ASP A 67 -1.54 7.17 7.22
CA ASP A 67 -0.92 7.71 8.45
C ASP A 67 0.61 7.58 8.40
N LEU A 68 1.13 6.48 7.82
CA LEU A 68 2.58 6.28 7.64
C LEU A 68 3.17 7.29 6.64
N ASP A 69 2.47 7.57 5.55
CA ASP A 69 2.87 8.53 4.53
C ASP A 69 2.93 9.95 5.14
N GLU A 70 1.87 10.37 5.84
CA GLU A 70 1.82 11.66 6.55
C GLU A 70 2.92 11.78 7.62
N LEU A 71 3.21 10.70 8.37
CA LEU A 71 4.31 10.67 9.33
C LEU A 71 5.66 10.85 8.65
N THR A 72 5.88 10.16 7.53
CA THR A 72 7.13 10.23 6.77
C THR A 72 7.37 11.64 6.25
N ASP A 73 6.33 12.27 5.70
CA ASP A 73 6.38 13.66 5.24
C ASP A 73 6.68 14.63 6.40
N ALA A 74 6.00 14.46 7.54
CA ALA A 74 6.24 15.30 8.71
C ALA A 74 7.68 15.16 9.25
N LEU A 75 8.23 13.95 9.27
CA LEU A 75 9.61 13.69 9.65
C LEU A 75 10.60 14.35 8.68
N LEU A 76 10.35 14.24 7.38
CA LEU A 76 11.18 14.87 6.35
C LEU A 76 11.18 16.39 6.49
N VAL A 77 10.01 17.00 6.68
CA VAL A 77 9.87 18.44 6.92
C VAL A 77 10.59 18.84 8.21
N GLY A 78 10.40 18.09 9.31
CA GLY A 78 11.08 18.31 10.58
C GLY A 78 12.60 18.28 10.43
N GLN A 79 13.15 17.31 9.69
CA GLN A 79 14.58 17.21 9.41
C GLN A 79 15.10 18.38 8.56
N LYS A 80 14.33 18.78 7.54
CA LYS A 80 14.68 19.96 6.72
C LYS A 80 14.71 21.24 7.55
N VAL A 81 13.71 21.47 8.40
CA VAL A 81 13.66 22.64 9.30
C VAL A 81 14.83 22.60 10.30
N ALA A 82 15.10 21.45 10.91
CA ALA A 82 16.23 21.29 11.85
C ALA A 82 17.58 21.53 11.17
N ALA A 83 17.72 21.19 9.89
CA ALA A 83 18.94 21.47 9.11
C ALA A 83 19.09 22.94 8.73
N LEU A 84 17.99 23.68 8.61
CA LEU A 84 18.01 25.11 8.25
C LEU A 84 18.17 26.04 9.45
N VAL A 85 17.73 25.59 10.65
CA VAL A 85 17.78 26.38 11.88
C VAL A 85 18.95 25.93 12.75
N ALA A 86 20.00 26.74 12.82
CA ALA A 86 21.19 26.41 13.62
C ALA A 86 20.92 26.51 15.15
N GLY A 87 20.05 27.43 15.57
CA GLY A 87 19.71 27.60 16.98
C GLY A 87 18.89 28.88 17.23
N PHE A 88 18.43 29.02 18.46
CA PHE A 88 17.77 30.25 18.95
C PHE A 88 18.69 30.94 19.96
N VAL A 89 18.90 32.23 19.75
CA VAL A 89 19.59 33.08 20.71
C VAL A 89 18.55 33.69 21.67
N THR A 90 18.66 33.41 22.93
CA THR A 90 17.77 33.96 23.96
C THR A 90 18.53 34.99 24.81
N ASP A 91 17.97 36.21 24.94
CA ASP A 91 18.47 37.22 25.86
C ASP A 91 17.79 37.05 27.22
N GLN A 92 18.55 36.63 28.23
CA GLN A 92 18.05 36.44 29.59
C GLN A 92 17.91 37.77 30.38
N ASN A 93 18.56 38.84 29.91
CA ASN A 93 18.55 40.14 30.57
C ASN A 93 17.59 41.17 29.94
N SER A 94 16.90 40.79 28.85
CA SER A 94 15.93 41.64 28.12
C SER A 94 16.51 43.01 27.73
N THR A 95 17.80 43.07 27.39
CA THR A 95 18.48 44.32 27.01
C THR A 95 18.13 44.80 25.61
N GLY A 96 17.51 43.95 24.81
CA GLY A 96 17.03 44.26 23.44
C GLY A 96 18.15 44.53 22.43
N SER A 97 19.41 44.37 22.80
CA SER A 97 20.57 44.50 21.91
C SER A 97 21.00 43.10 21.43
N LEU A 98 21.11 42.93 20.11
CA LEU A 98 21.60 41.71 19.53
C LEU A 98 23.15 41.73 19.49
N PRO A 99 23.84 40.66 19.94
CA PRO A 99 25.27 40.63 20.09
C PRO A 99 26.05 40.35 18.79
N PHE A 100 25.41 40.28 17.65
CA PHE A 100 26.02 39.84 16.40
C PHE A 100 25.90 40.89 15.29
N ASP A 101 27.03 41.13 14.57
CA ASP A 101 27.14 42.07 13.44
C ASP A 101 26.58 41.48 12.09
N GLY A 102 25.56 40.64 12.15
CA GLY A 102 24.94 40.05 10.95
C GLY A 102 23.79 40.86 10.41
N ASP A 103 23.49 40.68 9.12
CA ASP A 103 22.33 41.32 8.49
C ASP A 103 21.03 40.82 9.16
N GLN A 104 20.28 41.76 9.71
CA GLN A 104 19.00 41.49 10.37
C GLN A 104 17.83 41.85 9.42
N THR A 105 17.04 40.83 9.07
CA THR A 105 15.76 41.02 8.38
C THR A 105 14.61 40.67 9.32
N GLY A 106 14.02 41.63 9.96
CA GLY A 106 12.99 41.44 10.98
C GLY A 106 13.54 40.75 12.25
N SER A 107 13.00 39.61 12.63
CA SER A 107 13.47 38.79 13.77
C SER A 107 14.48 37.69 13.38
N ILE A 108 14.91 37.65 12.13
CA ILE A 108 15.83 36.63 11.61
C ILE A 108 17.24 37.25 11.53
N LEU A 109 18.16 36.70 12.32
CA LEU A 109 19.58 37.03 12.27
C LEU A 109 20.29 36.03 11.36
N GLN A 110 20.91 36.50 10.28
CA GLN A 110 21.78 35.69 9.45
C GLN A 110 23.23 35.87 9.88
N SER A 111 23.71 35.02 10.77
CA SER A 111 25.13 34.93 11.11
C SER A 111 25.73 33.71 10.41
N GLY A 112 26.77 33.92 9.62
CA GLY A 112 27.53 32.82 9.01
C GLY A 112 28.31 32.06 10.07
N LEU A 113 27.75 30.94 10.56
CA LEU A 113 28.46 29.96 11.37
C LEU A 113 29.31 29.08 10.43
N GLU A 114 30.60 29.37 10.36
CA GLU A 114 31.53 28.46 9.69
C GLU A 114 31.74 27.19 10.53
N PRO A 115 31.72 25.99 9.93
CA PRO A 115 31.96 24.74 10.65
C PRO A 115 33.29 24.79 11.39
N GLY A 116 33.29 24.51 12.72
CA GLY A 116 34.50 24.48 13.55
C GLY A 116 34.87 25.77 14.24
N THR A 117 34.08 26.85 14.09
CA THR A 117 34.30 28.10 14.85
C THR A 117 33.55 28.07 16.18
N LEU A 118 34.27 28.48 17.24
CA LEU A 118 33.70 28.73 18.57
C LEU A 118 33.47 30.23 18.71
N GLN A 119 32.18 30.61 18.81
CA GLN A 119 31.80 32.00 18.99
C GLN A 119 31.53 32.26 20.48
N VAL A 120 32.18 33.28 21.06
CA VAL A 120 31.98 33.65 22.45
C VAL A 120 30.74 34.50 22.55
N LEU A 121 29.78 34.09 23.36
CA LEU A 121 28.55 34.83 23.63
C LEU A 121 28.79 35.86 24.74
N PRO A 122 28.26 37.08 24.62
CA PRO A 122 28.25 38.04 25.73
C PRO A 122 27.44 37.53 26.92
N ALA A 123 27.75 38.06 28.10
CA ALA A 123 27.06 37.67 29.34
C ALA A 123 25.55 37.97 29.23
N GLY A 124 24.71 36.98 29.53
CA GLY A 124 23.24 37.08 29.47
C GLY A 124 22.60 36.48 28.23
N TYR A 125 23.38 35.97 27.30
CA TYR A 125 22.86 35.28 26.12
C TYR A 125 23.07 33.78 26.22
N ASP A 126 22.07 33.02 25.78
CA ASP A 126 22.12 31.57 25.70
C ASP A 126 21.67 31.11 24.29
N VAL A 127 22.34 30.09 23.74
CA VAL A 127 21.99 29.51 22.46
C VAL A 127 21.39 28.14 22.70
N LYS A 128 20.13 28.00 22.33
CA LYS A 128 19.44 26.70 22.33
C LYS A 128 19.46 26.11 20.93
N PHE A 129 20.25 25.06 20.76
CA PHE A 129 20.24 24.30 19.52
C PHE A 129 19.00 23.40 19.46
N LEU A 130 18.34 23.37 18.32
CA LEU A 130 17.31 22.38 18.04
C LEU A 130 18.00 21.02 17.83
N ALA A 131 18.12 20.25 18.92
CA ALA A 131 18.55 18.86 18.77
C ALA A 131 17.37 18.02 18.28
N PRO A 132 17.47 17.32 17.13
CA PRO A 132 16.42 16.45 16.65
C PRO A 132 16.36 15.15 17.48
N GLN A 133 15.97 15.26 18.75
CA GLN A 133 15.84 14.09 19.65
C GLN A 133 14.68 13.15 19.28
N GLN A 134 13.81 13.57 18.37
CA GLN A 134 12.60 12.80 18.01
C GLN A 134 12.84 11.72 16.96
N ALA A 135 13.99 11.69 16.29
CA ALA A 135 14.22 10.79 15.16
C ALA A 135 14.27 9.30 15.54
N ALA A 136 14.84 8.96 16.68
CA ALA A 136 15.00 7.55 17.08
C ALA A 136 13.65 6.88 17.38
N GLY A 137 12.78 7.51 18.17
CA GLY A 137 11.44 6.99 18.46
C GLY A 137 10.53 6.95 17.24
N ALA A 138 10.69 7.87 16.30
CA ALA A 138 9.91 7.91 15.07
C ALA A 138 10.26 6.75 14.13
N ILE A 139 11.53 6.35 14.06
CA ILE A 139 11.95 5.17 13.27
C ILE A 139 11.34 3.90 13.82
N ASP A 140 11.35 3.72 15.15
CA ASP A 140 10.75 2.54 15.77
C ASP A 140 9.24 2.50 15.58
N PHE A 141 8.58 3.65 15.66
CA PHE A 141 7.16 3.78 15.37
C PHE A 141 6.85 3.46 13.89
N ALA A 142 7.62 3.97 12.94
CA ALA A 142 7.48 3.64 11.53
C ALA A 142 7.64 2.13 11.27
N LYS A 143 8.62 1.49 11.92
CA LYS A 143 8.81 0.02 11.86
C LYS A 143 7.61 -0.74 12.45
N LEU A 144 7.06 -0.28 13.55
CA LEU A 144 5.85 -0.86 14.14
C LEU A 144 4.66 -0.75 13.17
N THR A 145 4.48 0.41 12.56
CA THR A 145 3.42 0.66 11.58
C THR A 145 3.56 -0.23 10.34
N LEU A 146 4.79 -0.41 9.82
CA LEU A 146 5.06 -1.36 8.73
C LEU A 146 4.71 -2.80 9.10
N ARG A 147 4.96 -3.23 10.35
CA ARG A 147 4.54 -4.55 10.85
C ARG A 147 3.03 -4.70 10.89
N GLN A 148 2.30 -3.67 11.29
CA GLN A 148 0.84 -3.66 11.29
C GLN A 148 0.28 -3.75 9.87
N ILE A 149 0.87 -3.02 8.92
CA ILE A 149 0.52 -3.09 7.50
C ILE A 149 0.78 -4.50 6.95
N ALA A 150 1.96 -5.06 7.20
CA ALA A 150 2.31 -6.41 6.78
C ALA A 150 1.34 -7.46 7.34
N ALA A 151 0.99 -7.36 8.63
CA ALA A 151 0.00 -8.22 9.28
C ALA A 151 -1.40 -8.07 8.66
N GLY A 152 -1.85 -6.85 8.38
CA GLY A 152 -3.13 -6.58 7.74
C GLY A 152 -3.23 -7.11 6.31
N LEU A 153 -2.13 -7.08 5.56
CA LEU A 153 -2.02 -7.70 4.23
C LEU A 153 -1.82 -9.23 4.33
N GLY A 154 -1.42 -9.73 5.50
CA GLY A 154 -1.03 -11.12 5.73
C GLY A 154 0.22 -11.54 4.96
N VAL A 155 1.16 -10.60 4.84
CA VAL A 155 2.48 -10.78 4.22
C VAL A 155 3.53 -10.74 5.33
N PRO A 156 4.56 -11.58 5.33
CA PRO A 156 5.70 -11.43 6.23
C PRO A 156 6.35 -10.07 6.07
N GLN A 157 6.72 -9.41 7.19
CA GLN A 157 7.29 -8.06 7.19
C GLN A 157 8.50 -7.94 6.24
N TYR A 158 9.42 -8.89 6.27
CA TYR A 158 10.63 -8.85 5.45
C TYR A 158 10.37 -8.88 3.93
N LEU A 159 9.19 -9.34 3.50
CA LEU A 159 8.78 -9.26 2.09
C LEU A 159 8.21 -7.87 1.73
N LEU A 160 7.82 -7.09 2.73
CA LEU A 160 7.32 -5.73 2.55
C LEU A 160 8.45 -4.69 2.55
N ASP A 161 9.34 -4.75 3.54
CA ASP A 161 10.38 -3.75 3.79
C ASP A 161 11.82 -4.23 3.48
N GLY A 162 12.02 -5.53 3.23
CA GLY A 162 13.33 -6.12 2.99
C GLY A 162 14.23 -6.20 4.24
N ASP A 163 13.76 -5.78 5.42
CA ASP A 163 14.56 -5.78 6.64
C ASP A 163 14.70 -7.18 7.23
N MET A 164 15.87 -7.77 7.04
CA MET A 164 16.26 -9.08 7.59
C MET A 164 17.17 -8.98 8.82
N SER A 165 17.42 -7.78 9.33
CA SER A 165 18.40 -7.53 10.40
C SER A 165 18.13 -8.27 11.71
N SER A 166 16.86 -8.52 12.03
CA SER A 166 16.44 -9.23 13.24
C SER A 166 16.04 -10.70 13.01
N ALA A 167 16.15 -11.20 11.78
CA ALA A 167 15.67 -12.52 11.41
C ALA A 167 16.81 -13.55 11.34
N ASN A 168 16.53 -14.77 11.80
CA ASN A 168 17.40 -15.92 11.57
C ASN A 168 16.79 -16.85 10.51
N TYR A 169 17.61 -17.75 9.98
CA TYR A 169 17.20 -18.68 8.92
C TYR A 169 15.94 -19.48 9.28
N SER A 170 15.84 -19.96 10.53
CA SER A 170 14.72 -20.76 10.97
C SER A 170 13.41 -19.98 11.03
N SER A 171 13.45 -18.75 11.53
CA SER A 171 12.27 -17.88 11.61
C SER A 171 11.80 -17.42 10.23
N LEU A 172 12.73 -17.09 9.32
CA LEU A 172 12.42 -16.76 7.93
C LEU A 172 11.77 -17.93 7.21
N ARG A 173 12.32 -19.13 7.36
CA ARG A 173 11.77 -20.33 6.75
C ARG A 173 10.36 -20.65 7.27
N ALA A 174 10.14 -20.55 8.57
CA ALA A 174 8.83 -20.82 9.17
C ALA A 174 7.76 -19.84 8.66
N SER A 175 8.08 -18.54 8.61
CA SER A 175 7.15 -17.54 8.11
C SER A 175 6.89 -17.66 6.60
N LEU A 176 7.90 -18.07 5.83
CA LEU A 176 7.75 -18.32 4.39
C LEU A 176 6.86 -19.54 4.10
N VAL A 177 6.96 -20.60 4.91
CA VAL A 177 6.08 -21.77 4.78
C VAL A 177 4.63 -21.40 5.02
N ALA A 178 4.33 -20.66 6.09
CA ALA A 178 2.98 -20.21 6.38
C ALA A 178 2.42 -19.28 5.28
N PHE A 179 3.25 -18.40 4.73
CA PHE A 179 2.87 -17.54 3.63
C PHE A 179 2.58 -18.32 2.34
N ARG A 180 3.42 -19.31 2.00
CA ARG A 180 3.19 -20.19 0.84
C ARG A 180 1.90 -20.97 0.96
N GLN A 181 1.60 -21.56 2.11
CA GLN A 181 0.33 -22.27 2.34
C GLN A 181 -0.88 -21.35 2.13
N ARG A 182 -0.78 -20.09 2.54
CA ARG A 182 -1.83 -19.10 2.26
C ARG A 182 -1.99 -18.83 0.77
N LEU A 183 -0.87 -18.66 0.04
CA LEU A 183 -0.90 -18.46 -1.41
C LEU A 183 -1.46 -19.66 -2.14
N GLU A 184 -1.02 -20.86 -1.81
CA GLU A 184 -1.53 -22.13 -2.37
C GLU A 184 -3.04 -22.23 -2.19
N ARG A 185 -3.55 -21.93 -1.00
CA ARG A 185 -5.00 -21.88 -0.77
C ARG A 185 -5.74 -20.93 -1.70
N ILE A 186 -5.17 -19.75 -1.98
CA ILE A 186 -5.76 -18.78 -2.90
C ILE A 186 -5.68 -19.29 -4.34
N GLN A 187 -4.53 -19.86 -4.73
CA GLN A 187 -4.33 -20.39 -6.07
C GLN A 187 -5.30 -21.54 -6.37
N PHE A 188 -5.35 -22.55 -5.50
CA PHE A 188 -6.16 -23.75 -5.74
C PHE A 188 -7.66 -23.56 -5.50
N ASN A 189 -8.07 -22.70 -4.54
CA ASN A 189 -9.48 -22.55 -4.23
C ASN A 189 -10.16 -21.38 -4.97
N ILE A 190 -9.40 -20.43 -5.51
CA ILE A 190 -9.95 -19.23 -6.12
C ILE A 190 -9.47 -19.09 -7.57
N ILE A 191 -8.14 -19.06 -7.80
CA ILE A 191 -7.59 -18.76 -9.12
C ILE A 191 -7.81 -19.92 -10.07
N ALA A 192 -7.49 -21.13 -9.68
CA ALA A 192 -7.64 -22.30 -10.54
C ALA A 192 -9.12 -22.50 -10.98
N PRO A 193 -10.10 -22.65 -10.08
CA PRO A 193 -11.47 -22.95 -10.50
C PRO A 193 -12.20 -21.76 -11.14
N LEU A 194 -11.93 -20.52 -10.71
CA LEU A 194 -12.67 -19.36 -11.21
C LEU A 194 -12.04 -18.69 -12.43
N LEU A 195 -10.76 -18.87 -12.68
CA LEU A 195 -10.05 -18.27 -13.79
C LEU A 195 -9.46 -19.32 -14.74
N LEU A 196 -8.54 -20.16 -14.21
CA LEU A 196 -7.75 -21.03 -15.08
C LEU A 196 -8.60 -22.10 -15.75
N ASP A 197 -9.47 -22.80 -15.04
CA ASP A 197 -10.38 -23.80 -15.62
C ASP A 197 -11.31 -23.20 -16.66
N VAL A 198 -11.87 -22.02 -16.36
CA VAL A 198 -12.79 -21.34 -17.28
C VAL A 198 -12.10 -20.92 -18.57
N VAL A 199 -10.89 -20.34 -18.46
CA VAL A 199 -10.10 -19.94 -19.62
C VAL A 199 -9.65 -21.16 -20.42
N TRP A 200 -9.12 -22.17 -19.74
CA TRP A 200 -8.65 -23.42 -20.36
C TRP A 200 -9.76 -24.10 -21.19
N ARG A 201 -10.92 -24.32 -20.56
CA ARG A 201 -12.07 -24.91 -21.24
C ARG A 201 -12.49 -24.11 -22.49
N ARG A 202 -12.56 -22.79 -22.40
CA ARG A 202 -12.91 -21.94 -23.55
C ARG A 202 -11.88 -22.01 -24.68
N VAL A 203 -10.58 -21.99 -24.33
CA VAL A 203 -9.51 -22.07 -25.33
C VAL A 203 -9.54 -23.40 -26.05
N LEU A 204 -9.66 -24.52 -25.31
CA LEU A 204 -9.70 -25.86 -25.92
C LEU A 204 -10.95 -26.08 -26.78
N VAL A 205 -12.12 -25.68 -26.30
CA VAL A 205 -13.36 -25.77 -27.09
C VAL A 205 -13.25 -24.91 -28.35
N ALA A 206 -12.69 -23.72 -28.29
CA ALA A 206 -12.49 -22.89 -29.46
C ALA A 206 -11.50 -23.50 -30.46
N ALA A 207 -10.41 -24.12 -29.98
CA ALA A 207 -9.43 -24.83 -30.79
C ALA A 207 -10.03 -26.08 -31.45
N ALA A 208 -10.86 -26.82 -30.71
CA ALA A 208 -11.58 -27.98 -31.26
C ALA A 208 -12.56 -27.59 -32.34
N ILE A 209 -13.33 -26.50 -32.16
CA ILE A 209 -14.26 -25.99 -33.21
C ILE A 209 -13.49 -25.57 -34.47
N ARG A 210 -12.26 -25.07 -34.34
CA ARG A 210 -11.39 -24.75 -35.48
C ARG A 210 -10.73 -25.97 -36.12
N GLY A 211 -10.86 -27.15 -35.50
CA GLY A 211 -10.19 -28.37 -35.97
C GLY A 211 -8.69 -28.40 -35.67
N GLU A 212 -8.20 -27.57 -34.77
CA GLU A 212 -6.78 -27.50 -34.35
C GLU A 212 -6.44 -28.59 -33.31
N VAL A 213 -7.43 -29.00 -32.51
CA VAL A 213 -7.30 -30.02 -31.46
C VAL A 213 -8.47 -30.98 -31.54
N ASP A 214 -8.17 -32.28 -31.47
CA ASP A 214 -9.18 -33.34 -31.29
C ASP A 214 -9.32 -33.67 -29.81
N LEU A 215 -10.53 -33.49 -29.27
CA LEU A 215 -10.81 -33.79 -27.86
C LEU A 215 -11.15 -35.27 -27.64
N GLY A 216 -11.27 -36.06 -28.70
CA GLY A 216 -11.66 -37.47 -28.62
C GLY A 216 -13.06 -37.72 -28.08
N ASP A 217 -13.35 -38.97 -27.68
CA ASP A 217 -14.65 -39.37 -27.15
C ASP A 217 -14.89 -38.91 -25.72
N ASP A 218 -13.84 -38.72 -24.92
CA ASP A 218 -13.91 -38.22 -23.53
C ASP A 218 -13.56 -36.73 -23.46
N VAL A 219 -14.50 -35.91 -23.85
CA VAL A 219 -14.35 -34.44 -23.87
C VAL A 219 -14.14 -33.89 -22.45
N GLU A 220 -14.81 -34.44 -21.44
CA GLU A 220 -14.67 -33.97 -20.05
C GLU A 220 -13.29 -34.27 -19.49
N GLY A 221 -12.77 -35.49 -19.74
CA GLY A 221 -11.41 -35.86 -19.36
C GLY A 221 -10.33 -35.03 -20.08
N ALA A 222 -10.55 -34.73 -21.38
CA ALA A 222 -9.64 -33.86 -22.13
C ALA A 222 -9.64 -32.40 -21.66
N LEU A 223 -10.76 -31.92 -21.10
CA LEU A 223 -10.88 -30.57 -20.53
C LEU A 223 -10.42 -30.50 -19.05
N ALA A 224 -10.24 -31.62 -18.38
CA ALA A 224 -9.75 -31.66 -17.01
C ALA A 224 -8.24 -31.39 -16.98
N VAL A 225 -7.81 -30.58 -16.05
CA VAL A 225 -6.39 -30.25 -15.86
C VAL A 225 -6.07 -30.18 -14.37
N GLU A 226 -4.91 -30.66 -13.96
CA GLU A 226 -4.33 -30.45 -12.63
C GLU A 226 -3.36 -29.26 -12.70
N TRP A 227 -3.60 -28.27 -11.84
CA TRP A 227 -2.81 -27.05 -11.76
C TRP A 227 -1.74 -27.13 -10.66
#